data_df0923820ab102d72687ffb0f129478a
#
_entry.id   df0923820ab102d72687ffb0f129478a
#
_cell.length_a   1.000
_cell.length_b   1.000
_cell.length_c   1.000
_cell.angle_alpha   90.00
_cell.angle_beta   90.00
_cell.angle_gamma   90.00
#
_symmetry.space_group_name_H-M   'P 1'
#
loop_
_entity.id
_entity.type
_entity.pdbx_description
1 polymer ?
#
loop_
_entity_poly.entity_id
_entity_poly.type
_entity_poly.pdbx_seq_one_letter_code
_entity_poly.pdbx_strand_id
1 'polypeptide(L)' 'MILIVGAGLAGLSCALALHRVGRDFLLLEAAPQVGGRQRTARREGFTLDHGFQVVLSSYRAVGEVVDVPALQPRWFE' A
#
# COMPACT_ATOMS: atom_id res chain seq x y z
N MET A 1 3.51 -16.88 -16.03
CA MET A 1 3.34 -15.51 -15.50
C MET A 1 2.08 -15.40 -14.67
N ILE A 2 2.14 -14.66 -13.58
CA ILE A 2 1.02 -14.46 -12.69
C ILE A 2 0.45 -13.06 -12.94
N LEU A 3 -0.88 -12.97 -13.08
CA LEU A 3 -1.56 -11.68 -13.23
C LEU A 3 -2.19 -11.28 -11.90
N ILE A 4 -1.91 -10.06 -11.46
CA ILE A 4 -2.51 -9.47 -10.27
C ILE A 4 -3.45 -8.36 -10.73
N VAL A 5 -4.71 -8.45 -10.37
CA VAL A 5 -5.71 -7.45 -10.75
C VAL A 5 -6.00 -6.56 -9.55
N GLY A 6 -5.68 -5.29 -9.70
CA GLY A 6 -5.84 -4.30 -8.63
C GLY A 6 -4.53 -4.01 -7.90
N ALA A 7 -4.18 -2.74 -7.81
CA ALA A 7 -2.95 -2.26 -7.16
C ALA A 7 -3.25 -1.50 -5.87
N GLY A 8 -4.23 -1.97 -5.12
CA GLY A 8 -4.44 -1.55 -3.75
C GLY A 8 -3.45 -2.27 -2.82
N LEU A 9 -3.68 -2.19 -1.53
CA LEU A 9 -2.76 -2.78 -0.55
C LEU A 9 -2.59 -4.30 -0.75
N ALA A 10 -3.69 -5.01 -1.01
CA ALA A 10 -3.63 -6.47 -1.21
C ALA A 10 -2.83 -6.84 -2.45
N GLY A 11 -3.09 -6.17 -3.58
CA GLY A 11 -2.38 -6.46 -4.83
C GLY A 11 -0.91 -6.11 -4.75
N LEU A 12 -0.57 -4.98 -4.15
CA LEU A 12 0.82 -4.58 -3.95
C LEU A 12 1.57 -5.52 -3.00
N SER A 13 0.89 -6.02 -1.96
CA SER A 13 1.47 -7.00 -1.04
C SER A 13 1.76 -8.32 -1.75
N CYS A 14 0.85 -8.76 -2.61
CA CYS A 14 1.03 -9.94 -3.43
C CYS A 14 2.22 -9.77 -4.38
N ALA A 15 2.29 -8.63 -5.06
CA ALA A 15 3.40 -8.31 -5.96
C ALA A 15 4.75 -8.34 -5.23
N LEU A 16 4.81 -7.74 -4.05
CA LEU A 16 6.01 -7.73 -3.23
C LEU A 16 6.45 -9.15 -2.84
N ALA A 17 5.51 -9.99 -2.44
CA ALA A 17 5.80 -11.38 -2.09
C ALA A 17 6.35 -12.17 -3.28
N LEU A 18 5.75 -11.99 -4.47
CA LEU A 18 6.21 -12.65 -5.69
C LEU A 18 7.59 -12.13 -6.10
N HIS A 19 7.82 -10.85 -5.99
CA HIS A 19 9.12 -10.24 -6.29
C HIS A 19 10.22 -10.82 -5.40
N ARG A 20 9.95 -10.98 -4.11
CA ARG A 20 10.93 -11.50 -3.14
C ARG A 20 11.35 -12.94 -3.43
N VAL A 21 10.48 -13.73 -4.04
CA VAL A 21 10.79 -15.13 -4.42
C VAL A 21 11.16 -15.26 -5.90
N GLY A 22 11.32 -14.16 -6.62
CA GLY A 22 11.78 -14.17 -8.01
C GLY A 22 10.76 -14.69 -9.03
N ARG A 23 9.47 -14.56 -8.74
CA ARG A 23 8.41 -14.96 -9.67
C ARG A 23 8.00 -13.81 -10.58
N ASP A 24 7.78 -14.11 -11.86
CA ASP A 24 7.28 -13.12 -12.82
C ASP A 24 5.82 -12.82 -12.57
N PHE A 25 5.47 -11.55 -12.61
CA PHE A 25 4.08 -11.13 -12.49
C PHE A 25 3.83 -9.87 -13.30
N LEU A 26 2.54 -9.60 -13.56
CA LEU A 26 2.06 -8.35 -14.14
C LEU A 26 0.95 -7.82 -13.26
N LEU A 27 1.06 -6.57 -12.85
CA LEU A 27 0.09 -5.90 -11.99
C LEU A 27 -0.77 -4.96 -12.85
N LEU A 28 -2.09 -5.16 -12.81
CA LEU A 28 -3.05 -4.40 -13.61
C LEU A 28 -3.89 -3.52 -12.69
N GLU A 29 -3.97 -2.24 -13.01
CA GLU A 29 -4.75 -1.27 -12.24
C GLU A 29 -5.63 -0.43 -13.15
N ALA A 30 -6.92 -0.32 -12.83
CA ALA A 30 -7.88 0.44 -13.62
C ALA A 30 -7.75 1.96 -13.40
N ALA A 31 -7.29 2.38 -12.22
CA ALA A 31 -7.10 3.79 -11.91
C ALA A 31 -5.77 4.30 -12.48
N PRO A 32 -5.59 5.62 -12.64
CA PRO A 32 -4.34 6.17 -13.17
C PRO A 32 -3.15 6.05 -12.21
N GLN A 33 -3.37 5.62 -10.97
CA GLN A 33 -2.30 5.43 -10.01
C GLN A 33 -2.59 4.25 -9.08
N VAL A 34 -1.54 3.73 -8.46
CA VAL A 34 -1.63 2.62 -7.50
C VAL A 34 -2.08 3.11 -6.13
N GLY A 35 -2.39 2.17 -5.23
CA GLY A 35 -2.67 2.46 -3.84
C GLY A 35 -4.11 2.18 -3.41
N GLY A 36 -5.06 2.18 -4.33
CA GLY A 36 -6.46 1.95 -3.99
C GLY A 36 -6.97 2.95 -2.96
N ARG A 37 -7.42 2.46 -1.82
CA ARG A 37 -7.92 3.30 -0.71
C ARG A 37 -6.80 4.01 0.05
N GLN A 38 -5.55 3.64 -0.16
CA GLN A 38 -4.39 4.20 0.52
C GLN A 38 -3.70 5.29 -0.31
N ARG A 39 -4.47 5.99 -1.12
CA ARG A 39 -3.94 7.05 -1.98
C ARG A 39 -4.00 8.39 -1.29
N THR A 40 -3.03 9.23 -1.66
CA THR A 40 -2.97 10.62 -1.22
C THR A 40 -2.99 11.52 -2.45
N ALA A 41 -3.83 12.53 -2.44
CA ALA A 41 -3.89 13.54 -3.47
C ALA A 41 -3.39 14.88 -2.93
N ARG A 42 -2.73 15.66 -3.78
CA ARG A 42 -2.29 17.01 -3.42
C ARG A 42 -2.98 18.01 -4.32
N ARG A 43 -3.72 18.94 -3.69
CA ARG A 43 -4.43 19.99 -4.41
C ARG A 43 -4.31 21.30 -3.65
N GLU A 44 -3.95 22.37 -4.39
CA GLU A 44 -3.91 23.74 -3.85
C GLU A 44 -3.10 23.87 -2.57
N GLY A 45 -1.99 23.12 -2.47
CA GLY A 45 -1.15 23.09 -1.29
C GLY A 45 -1.62 22.16 -0.17
N PHE A 46 -2.78 21.54 -0.33
CA PHE A 46 -3.29 20.57 0.64
C PHE A 46 -2.90 19.16 0.28
N THR A 47 -2.62 18.36 1.31
CA THR A 47 -2.43 16.91 1.19
C THR A 47 -3.71 16.23 1.64
N LEU A 48 -4.37 15.53 0.71
CA LEU A 48 -5.65 14.87 0.96
C LEU A 48 -5.47 13.37 0.87
N ASP A 49 -5.73 12.68 1.98
CA ASP A 49 -5.64 11.23 2.04
C ASP A 49 -6.99 10.59 1.76
N HIS A 50 -6.95 9.48 1.00
CA HIS A 50 -8.12 8.66 0.74
C HIS A 50 -8.14 7.49 1.73
N GLY A 51 -9.22 7.35 2.48
CA GLY A 51 -9.39 6.24 3.41
C GLY A 51 -8.81 6.50 4.80
N PHE A 52 -8.69 5.43 5.58
CA PHE A 52 -8.27 5.51 6.97
C PHE A 52 -6.79 5.78 7.11
N GLN A 53 -6.45 6.57 8.13
CA GLN A 53 -5.09 6.96 8.46
C GLN A 53 -4.59 6.29 9.75
N VAL A 54 -5.27 5.24 10.21
CA VAL A 54 -4.99 4.60 11.49
C VAL A 54 -4.58 3.15 11.27
N VAL A 55 -3.52 2.71 11.96
CA VAL A 55 -3.03 1.34 11.91
C VAL A 55 -2.91 0.81 13.36
N LEU A 56 -3.39 -0.40 13.58
CA LEU A 56 -3.20 -1.05 14.87
C LEU A 56 -1.79 -1.63 14.96
N SER A 57 -1.08 -1.34 16.05
CA SER A 57 0.28 -1.81 16.26
C SER A 57 0.36 -3.34 16.38
N SER A 58 -0.75 -4.00 16.68
CA SER A 58 -0.82 -5.47 16.76
C SER A 58 -0.85 -6.17 15.40
N TYR A 59 -1.00 -5.43 14.31
CA TYR A 59 -0.99 -5.99 12.96
C TYR A 59 0.44 -6.30 12.52
N ARG A 60 0.86 -7.55 12.71
CA ARG A 60 2.24 -7.98 12.38
C ARG A 60 2.56 -7.86 10.89
N ALA A 61 1.60 -8.22 10.05
CA ALA A 61 1.82 -8.23 8.60
C ALA A 61 2.12 -6.85 8.04
N VAL A 62 1.69 -5.78 8.70
CA VAL A 62 1.95 -4.41 8.26
C VAL A 62 3.46 -4.15 8.20
N GLY A 63 4.21 -4.56 9.21
CA GLY A 63 5.66 -4.36 9.26
C GLY A 63 6.42 -5.13 8.17
N GLU A 64 5.80 -6.15 7.58
CA GLU A 64 6.41 -6.92 6.50
C GLU A 64 6.26 -6.24 5.13
N VAL A 65 5.27 -5.37 4.97
CA VAL A 65 4.93 -4.74 3.69
C VAL A 65 5.16 -3.23 3.69
N VAL A 66 5.06 -2.60 4.84
CA VAL A 66 5.12 -1.15 4.99
C VAL A 66 6.30 -0.78 5.88
N ASP A 67 7.08 0.20 5.44
CA ASP A 67 8.15 0.78 6.25
C ASP A 67 7.52 1.76 7.25
N VAL A 68 7.08 1.24 8.40
CA VAL A 68 6.37 2.02 9.41
C VAL A 68 7.20 3.17 9.94
N PRO A 69 8.50 3.00 10.27
CA PRO A 69 9.31 4.13 10.73
C PRO A 69 9.39 5.27 9.72
N ALA A 70 9.40 4.97 8.41
CA ALA A 70 9.46 6.00 7.37
C ALA A 70 8.21 6.86 7.32
N LEU A 71 7.08 6.37 7.85
CA LEU A 71 5.82 7.10 7.87
C LEU A 71 5.73 8.09 9.04
N GLN A 72 6.66 8.02 9.99
CA GLN A 72 6.68 8.87 11.19
C GLN A 72 5.33 8.84 11.93
N PRO A 73 4.87 7.63 12.35
CA PRO A 73 3.55 7.51 12.95
C PRO A 73 3.47 8.20 14.31
N ARG A 74 2.28 8.65 14.66
CA ARG A 74 1.97 9.15 15.99
C ARG A 74 1.16 8.11 16.73
N TRP A 75 1.58 7.79 17.95
CA TRP A 75 0.97 6.76 18.77
C TRP A 75 -0.09 7.34 19.67
N PHE A 76 -1.19 6.62 19.85
CA PHE A 76 -2.23 6.97 20.80
C PHE A 76 -2.92 5.70 21.29
N GLU A 77 -3.60 5.80 22.39
CA GLU A 77 -4.34 4.67 22.98
C GLU A 77 -5.85 4.86 22.83
#